data_c76a8ea3cb246becbf46de7075b42cbe
#
_entry.id   c76a8ea3cb246becbf46de7075b42cbe
#
_cell.length_a   1.000
_cell.length_b   1.000
_cell.length_c   1.000
_cell.angle_alpha   90.00
_cell.angle_beta   90.00
_cell.angle_gamma   90.00
#
_symmetry.space_group_name_H-M   'P 1'
#
loop_
_entity.id
_entity.type
_entity.pdbx_description
1 polymer ?
#
loop_
_entity_poly.entity_id
_entity_poly.type
_entity_poly.pdbx_seq_one_letter_code
_entity_poly.pdbx_strand_id
1 'polypeptide(L)'
;MKYQIAIIGGGPAGYTAAETAGKAGLNVVLFEKRSLGGVCLNEGCIPTKTLLYSAKTYDSARHASKYAVNVSEVSFDLPKIIARKQKVVRKLVLGVKGKLTANNVTIVNGEASIVDKNHILCGDETYECDNLLLCTGSETFIPPIPGIDTVPYWTHRDALDNKELPKSLVVIGGGVIGMEFASFFNSL
;
A
#
# COMPACT_ATOMS: atom_id res chain seq x y z
N MET A 1 -2.09 -10.45 29.08
CA MET A 1 -0.92 -11.23 28.60
C MET A 1 0.19 -10.24 28.33
N LYS A 2 1.41 -10.54 28.74
CA LYS A 2 2.55 -9.65 28.58
C LYS A 2 3.33 -10.01 27.31
N TYR A 3 3.68 -9.02 26.50
CA TYR A 3 4.48 -9.15 25.29
C TYR A 3 5.87 -8.56 25.47
N GLN A 4 6.88 -9.14 24.84
CA GLN A 4 8.23 -8.57 24.85
C GLN A 4 8.31 -7.36 23.92
N ILE A 5 7.56 -7.41 22.80
CA ILE A 5 7.49 -6.31 21.83
C ILE A 5 6.03 -6.10 21.41
N ALA A 6 5.59 -4.86 21.50
CA ALA A 6 4.36 -4.37 20.90
C ALA A 6 4.69 -3.45 19.72
N ILE A 7 3.99 -3.60 18.61
CA ILE A 7 4.23 -2.85 17.38
C ILE A 7 2.94 -2.18 16.95
N ILE A 8 2.93 -0.86 16.81
CA ILE A 8 1.78 -0.10 16.31
C ILE A 8 2.01 0.25 14.84
N GLY A 9 1.21 -0.34 13.96
CA GLY A 9 1.25 -0.19 12.51
C GLY A 9 1.80 -1.42 11.80
N GLY A 10 0.98 -2.02 10.92
CA GLY A 10 1.26 -3.22 10.13
C GLY A 10 1.82 -2.96 8.73
N GLY A 11 2.41 -1.78 8.49
CA GLY A 11 3.12 -1.43 7.28
C GLY A 11 4.48 -2.12 7.15
N PRO A 12 5.31 -1.80 6.10
CA PRO A 12 6.58 -2.47 5.86
C PRO A 12 7.52 -2.50 7.05
N ALA A 13 7.62 -1.43 7.80
CA ALA A 13 8.45 -1.39 9.02
C ALA A 13 7.90 -2.35 10.08
N GLY A 14 6.58 -2.26 10.37
CA GLY A 14 5.97 -3.04 11.45
C GLY A 14 5.91 -4.53 11.16
N TYR A 15 5.42 -4.95 9.98
CA TYR A 15 5.34 -6.38 9.69
C TYR A 15 6.74 -7.03 9.54
N THR A 16 7.73 -6.30 9.05
CA THR A 16 9.11 -6.82 8.96
C THR A 16 9.74 -6.98 10.35
N ALA A 17 9.55 -5.98 11.22
CA ALA A 17 10.00 -6.07 12.60
C ALA A 17 9.30 -7.21 13.35
N ALA A 18 7.99 -7.34 13.20
CA ALA A 18 7.19 -8.41 13.82
C ALA A 18 7.63 -9.80 13.34
N GLU A 19 7.81 -9.99 12.02
CA GLU A 19 8.31 -11.25 11.46
C GLU A 19 9.70 -11.59 12.01
N THR A 20 10.59 -10.61 12.06
CA THR A 20 11.98 -10.80 12.54
C THR A 20 12.01 -11.16 14.03
N ALA A 21 11.24 -10.43 14.85
CA ALA A 21 11.17 -10.70 16.28
C ALA A 21 10.50 -12.06 16.58
N GLY A 22 9.42 -12.40 15.86
CA GLY A 22 8.78 -13.71 15.99
C GLY A 22 9.69 -14.87 15.60
N LYS A 23 10.49 -14.73 14.52
CA LYS A 23 11.53 -15.70 14.13
C LYS A 23 12.60 -15.89 15.21
N ALA A 24 12.89 -14.84 15.96
CA ALA A 24 13.82 -14.92 17.09
C ALA A 24 13.18 -15.52 18.35
N GLY A 25 11.92 -15.96 18.30
CA GLY A 25 11.21 -16.59 19.41
C GLY A 25 10.63 -15.60 20.42
N LEU A 26 10.58 -14.31 20.09
CA LEU A 26 9.99 -13.31 21.00
C LEU A 26 8.46 -13.35 20.93
N ASN A 27 7.84 -13.04 22.07
CA ASN A 27 6.39 -12.84 22.15
C ASN A 27 6.03 -11.45 21.63
N VAL A 28 5.37 -11.38 20.47
CA VAL A 28 5.11 -10.15 19.71
C VAL A 28 3.62 -9.94 19.51
N VAL A 29 3.15 -8.70 19.72
CA VAL A 29 1.83 -8.23 19.29
C VAL A 29 1.97 -7.10 18.27
N LEU A 30 1.19 -7.17 17.20
CA LEU A 30 1.13 -6.16 16.14
C LEU A 30 -0.29 -5.62 16.04
N PHE A 31 -0.45 -4.31 16.14
CA PHE A 31 -1.72 -3.60 15.97
C PHE A 31 -1.80 -2.97 14.58
N GLU A 32 -2.90 -3.22 13.86
CA GLU A 32 -3.15 -2.59 12.56
C GLU A 32 -4.61 -2.16 12.46
N LYS A 33 -4.85 -0.88 12.20
CA LYS A 33 -6.20 -0.31 12.16
C LYS A 33 -6.92 -0.42 10.82
N ARG A 34 -6.20 -0.66 9.73
CA ARG A 34 -6.76 -0.76 8.37
C ARG A 34 -6.47 -2.14 7.77
N SER A 35 -5.31 -2.29 7.15
CA SER A 35 -4.92 -3.51 6.45
C SER A 35 -3.44 -3.77 6.59
N LEU A 36 -3.07 -4.99 6.90
CA LEU A 36 -1.68 -5.43 6.89
C LEU A 36 -1.02 -5.09 5.55
N GLY A 37 0.27 -4.72 5.62
CA GLY A 37 1.02 -4.26 4.47
C GLY A 37 1.11 -2.75 4.35
N GLY A 38 0.24 -2.01 5.07
CA GLY A 38 0.24 -0.55 5.10
C GLY A 38 0.07 0.09 3.72
N VAL A 39 0.48 1.34 3.58
CA VAL A 39 0.38 2.10 2.32
C VAL A 39 1.12 1.39 1.19
N CYS A 40 2.33 0.89 1.41
CA CYS A 40 3.14 0.30 0.35
C CYS A 40 2.43 -0.87 -0.37
N LEU A 41 1.86 -1.84 0.37
CA LEU A 41 1.20 -2.99 -0.24
C LEU A 41 -0.20 -2.65 -0.77
N ASN A 42 -0.95 -1.82 -0.06
CA ASN A 42 -2.36 -1.59 -0.36
C ASN A 42 -2.60 -0.40 -1.28
N GLU A 43 -1.88 0.70 -1.09
CA GLU A 43 -2.17 2.01 -1.70
C GLU A 43 -0.93 2.69 -2.30
N GLY A 44 0.22 2.01 -2.42
CA GLY A 44 1.49 2.62 -2.82
C GLY A 44 2.29 1.80 -3.81
N CYS A 45 3.40 1.23 -3.33
CA CYS A 45 4.41 0.57 -4.16
C CYS A 45 3.84 -0.52 -5.07
N ILE A 46 3.15 -1.47 -4.48
CA ILE A 46 2.70 -2.68 -5.18
C ILE A 46 1.58 -2.38 -6.20
N PRO A 47 0.48 -1.69 -5.83
CA PRO A 47 -0.54 -1.36 -6.79
C PRO A 47 0.00 -0.48 -7.93
N THR A 48 0.78 0.54 -7.64
CA THR A 48 1.36 1.43 -8.65
C THR A 48 2.27 0.68 -9.62
N LYS A 49 3.20 -0.15 -9.13
CA LYS A 49 4.09 -0.95 -9.99
C LYS A 49 3.31 -1.98 -10.82
N THR A 50 2.22 -2.50 -10.27
CA THR A 50 1.34 -3.43 -11.02
C THR A 50 0.65 -2.74 -12.18
N LEU A 51 0.18 -1.49 -12.00
CA LEU A 51 -0.40 -0.66 -13.05
C LEU A 51 0.65 -0.28 -14.11
N LEU A 52 1.79 0.24 -13.68
CA LEU A 52 2.90 0.61 -14.57
C LEU A 52 3.39 -0.57 -15.42
N TYR A 53 3.43 -1.78 -14.85
CA TYR A 53 3.80 -2.97 -15.62
C TYR A 53 2.79 -3.27 -16.75
N SER A 54 1.50 -3.11 -16.48
CA SER A 54 0.45 -3.28 -17.50
C SER A 54 0.56 -2.21 -18.59
N ALA A 55 0.77 -0.95 -18.22
CA ALA A 55 0.98 0.15 -19.16
C ALA A 55 2.23 -0.06 -20.01
N LYS A 56 3.36 -0.45 -19.39
CA LYS A 56 4.60 -0.78 -20.10
C LYS A 56 4.41 -1.93 -21.09
N THR A 57 3.65 -2.96 -20.74
CA THR A 57 3.36 -4.09 -21.61
C THR A 57 2.58 -3.62 -22.85
N TYR A 58 1.56 -2.79 -22.66
CA TYR A 58 0.77 -2.20 -23.73
C TYR A 58 1.64 -1.31 -24.63
N ASP A 59 2.41 -0.40 -24.06
CA ASP A 59 3.30 0.49 -24.79
C ASP A 59 4.38 -0.28 -25.59
N SER A 60 4.96 -1.31 -25.00
CA SER A 60 5.91 -2.20 -25.67
C SER A 60 5.29 -2.91 -26.88
N ALA A 61 4.05 -3.37 -26.75
CA ALA A 61 3.33 -4.02 -27.86
C ALA A 61 3.03 -3.02 -29.00
N ARG A 62 2.61 -1.79 -28.68
CA ARG A 62 2.38 -0.72 -29.67
C ARG A 62 3.64 -0.34 -30.45
N HIS A 63 4.79 -0.42 -29.83
CA HIS A 63 6.07 -0.04 -30.43
C HIS A 63 6.94 -1.24 -30.86
N ALA A 64 6.35 -2.43 -30.90
CA ALA A 64 7.07 -3.68 -31.18
C ALA A 64 7.78 -3.68 -32.54
N SER A 65 7.25 -2.97 -33.53
CA SER A 65 7.85 -2.83 -34.88
C SER A 65 9.27 -2.25 -34.87
N LYS A 66 9.61 -1.42 -33.85
CA LYS A 66 10.98 -0.91 -33.65
C LYS A 66 12.01 -2.03 -33.41
N TYR A 67 11.53 -3.20 -33.01
CA TYR A 67 12.33 -4.39 -32.69
C TYR A 67 12.09 -5.52 -33.69
N ALA A 68 11.56 -5.19 -34.91
CA ALA A 68 11.20 -6.14 -35.94
C ALA A 68 10.15 -7.20 -35.50
N VAL A 69 9.32 -6.88 -34.49
CA VAL A 69 8.22 -7.73 -34.05
C VAL A 69 6.92 -7.15 -34.61
N ASN A 70 6.17 -7.95 -35.33
CA ASN A 70 4.88 -7.55 -35.91
C ASN A 70 3.75 -7.89 -34.96
N VAL A 71 2.94 -6.89 -34.62
CA VAL A 71 1.73 -7.03 -33.83
C VAL A 71 0.58 -6.41 -34.60
N SER A 72 -0.46 -7.19 -34.89
CA SER A 72 -1.56 -6.78 -35.76
C SER A 72 -2.55 -5.84 -35.06
N GLU A 73 -2.83 -6.07 -33.80
CA GLU A 73 -3.80 -5.28 -33.01
C GLU A 73 -3.38 -5.25 -31.54
N VAL A 74 -3.46 -4.06 -30.94
CA VAL A 74 -3.14 -3.87 -29.52
C VAL A 74 -4.25 -3.06 -28.87
N SER A 75 -4.89 -3.63 -27.86
CA SER A 75 -5.91 -2.96 -27.06
C SER A 75 -5.66 -3.20 -25.56
N PHE A 76 -6.32 -2.42 -24.71
CA PHE A 76 -6.31 -2.61 -23.26
C PHE A 76 -7.73 -2.52 -22.68
N ASP A 77 -7.89 -3.04 -21.47
CA ASP A 77 -9.13 -3.01 -20.69
C ASP A 77 -8.77 -2.51 -19.29
N LEU A 78 -8.99 -1.23 -19.05
CA LEU A 78 -8.62 -0.57 -17.79
C LEU A 78 -9.28 -1.23 -16.57
N PRO A 79 -10.59 -1.53 -16.57
CA PRO A 79 -11.21 -2.31 -15.49
C PRO A 79 -10.51 -3.63 -15.17
N LYS A 80 -10.05 -4.39 -16.18
CA LYS A 80 -9.31 -5.63 -15.95
C LYS A 80 -7.89 -5.37 -15.42
N ILE A 81 -7.24 -4.30 -15.83
CA ILE A 81 -5.96 -3.87 -15.26
C ILE A 81 -6.12 -3.59 -13.76
N ILE A 82 -7.17 -2.85 -13.38
CA ILE A 82 -7.48 -2.55 -11.98
C ILE A 82 -7.79 -3.85 -11.20
N ALA A 83 -8.59 -4.74 -11.76
CA ALA A 83 -8.90 -6.02 -11.12
C ALA A 83 -7.64 -6.89 -10.91
N ARG A 84 -6.72 -6.92 -11.90
CA ARG A 84 -5.42 -7.57 -11.77
C ARG A 84 -4.60 -6.97 -10.62
N LYS A 85 -4.52 -5.64 -10.52
CA LYS A 85 -3.85 -4.92 -9.43
C LYS A 85 -4.40 -5.37 -8.06
N GLN A 86 -5.72 -5.37 -7.89
CA GLN A 86 -6.37 -5.78 -6.65
C GLN A 86 -6.07 -7.25 -6.29
N LYS A 87 -5.99 -8.14 -7.28
CA LYS A 87 -5.62 -9.56 -7.06
C LYS A 87 -4.18 -9.69 -6.57
N VAL A 88 -3.24 -8.93 -7.12
CA VAL A 88 -1.83 -8.92 -6.70
C VAL A 88 -1.70 -8.43 -5.25
N VAL A 89 -2.35 -7.31 -4.93
CA VAL A 89 -2.35 -6.73 -3.58
C VAL A 89 -2.87 -7.76 -2.57
N ARG A 90 -4.06 -8.33 -2.81
CA ARG A 90 -4.65 -9.35 -1.91
C ARG A 90 -3.72 -10.53 -1.68
N LYS A 91 -3.07 -11.04 -2.73
CA LYS A 91 -2.12 -12.16 -2.60
C LYS A 91 -0.96 -11.82 -1.68
N LEU A 92 -0.40 -10.62 -1.80
CA LEU A 92 0.74 -10.20 -0.98
C LEU A 92 0.34 -9.92 0.48
N VAL A 93 -0.81 -9.30 0.72
CA VAL A 93 -1.34 -9.08 2.07
C VAL A 93 -1.57 -10.42 2.78
N LEU A 94 -2.16 -11.40 2.10
CA LEU A 94 -2.32 -12.76 2.64
C LEU A 94 -0.97 -13.42 2.92
N GLY A 95 0.03 -13.20 2.06
CA GLY A 95 1.39 -13.68 2.29
C GLY A 95 2.02 -13.10 3.54
N VAL A 96 1.87 -11.79 3.77
CA VAL A 96 2.34 -11.13 5.02
C VAL A 96 1.63 -11.74 6.23
N LYS A 97 0.29 -11.84 6.19
CA LYS A 97 -0.47 -12.46 7.29
C LYS A 97 0.00 -13.87 7.59
N GLY A 98 0.19 -14.70 6.56
CA GLY A 98 0.68 -16.07 6.72
C GLY A 98 2.05 -16.15 7.38
N LYS A 99 2.99 -15.26 6.99
CA LYS A 99 4.31 -15.20 7.60
C LYS A 99 4.27 -14.80 9.08
N LEU A 100 3.46 -13.80 9.42
CA LEU A 100 3.29 -13.36 10.82
C LEU A 100 2.71 -14.47 11.68
N THR A 101 1.66 -15.14 11.19
CA THR A 101 1.03 -16.28 11.88
C THR A 101 2.01 -17.45 12.05
N ALA A 102 2.78 -17.79 11.02
CA ALA A 102 3.78 -18.86 11.08
C ALA A 102 4.92 -18.57 12.08
N ASN A 103 5.14 -17.31 12.44
CA ASN A 103 6.11 -16.90 13.43
C ASN A 103 5.46 -16.51 14.78
N ASN A 104 4.26 -16.98 15.06
CA ASN A 104 3.51 -16.80 16.31
C ASN A 104 3.29 -15.33 16.72
N VAL A 105 3.24 -14.41 15.74
CA VAL A 105 2.91 -13.01 16.01
C VAL A 105 1.42 -12.87 16.25
N THR A 106 1.03 -12.29 17.37
CA THR A 106 -0.37 -11.92 17.66
C THR A 106 -0.72 -10.68 16.82
N ILE A 107 -1.75 -10.79 15.99
CA ILE A 107 -2.24 -9.68 15.16
C ILE A 107 -3.56 -9.18 15.75
N VAL A 108 -3.60 -7.93 16.15
CA VAL A 108 -4.78 -7.25 16.67
C VAL A 108 -5.26 -6.22 15.64
N ASN A 109 -6.49 -6.41 15.15
CA ASN A 109 -7.08 -5.45 14.21
C ASN A 109 -7.82 -4.37 15.02
N GLY A 110 -7.31 -3.15 14.94
CA GLY A 110 -7.89 -2.01 15.65
C GLY A 110 -6.93 -0.84 15.77
N GLU A 111 -7.48 0.30 16.13
CA GLU A 111 -6.69 1.49 16.43
C GLU A 111 -6.14 1.38 17.84
N ALA A 112 -4.82 1.40 17.96
CA ALA A 112 -4.12 1.31 19.22
C ALA A 112 -3.77 2.70 19.74
N SER A 113 -3.97 2.90 21.07
CA SER A 113 -3.59 4.11 21.80
C SER A 113 -2.58 3.76 22.88
N ILE A 114 -1.59 4.62 23.07
CA ILE A 114 -0.58 4.47 24.10
C ILE A 114 -1.16 5.00 25.41
N VAL A 115 -1.26 4.14 26.40
CA VAL A 115 -1.68 4.51 27.77
C VAL A 115 -0.48 5.04 28.57
N ASP A 116 0.59 4.25 28.54
CA ASP A 116 1.89 4.61 29.12
C ASP A 116 3.02 3.87 28.41
N LYS A 117 4.23 3.93 28.93
CA LYS A 117 5.43 3.31 28.32
C LYS A 117 5.34 1.78 28.13
N ASN A 118 4.45 1.12 28.89
CA ASN A 118 4.33 -0.34 28.90
C ASN A 118 2.92 -0.84 28.54
N HIS A 119 1.93 0.07 28.41
CA HIS A 119 0.54 -0.31 28.19
C HIS A 119 -0.04 0.35 26.94
N ILE A 120 -0.72 -0.47 26.14
CA ILE A 120 -1.39 -0.09 24.90
C ILE A 120 -2.84 -0.51 25.00
N LEU A 121 -3.75 0.40 24.71
CA LEU A 121 -5.20 0.15 24.63
C LEU A 121 -5.57 -0.07 23.15
N CYS A 122 -6.32 -1.14 22.87
CA CYS A 122 -6.92 -1.35 21.56
C CYS A 122 -8.33 -1.91 21.73
N GLY A 123 -9.34 -1.15 21.31
CA GLY A 123 -10.72 -1.41 21.72
C GLY A 123 -10.87 -1.30 23.24
N ASP A 124 -11.46 -2.31 23.85
CA ASP A 124 -11.65 -2.38 25.31
C ASP A 124 -10.54 -3.17 26.03
N GLU A 125 -9.51 -3.62 25.30
CA GLU A 125 -8.45 -4.44 25.85
C GLU A 125 -7.15 -3.67 26.05
N THR A 126 -6.49 -3.90 27.19
CA THR A 126 -5.16 -3.35 27.48
C THR A 126 -4.11 -4.44 27.36
N TYR A 127 -3.05 -4.13 26.61
CA TYR A 127 -1.91 -5.00 26.33
C TYR A 127 -0.66 -4.47 27.03
N GLU A 128 0.00 -5.32 27.80
CA GLU A 128 1.25 -4.99 28.47
C GLU A 128 2.45 -5.40 27.58
N CYS A 129 3.47 -4.54 27.49
CA CYS A 129 4.69 -4.83 26.76
C CYS A 129 5.95 -4.31 27.47
N ASP A 130 7.09 -4.95 27.19
CA ASP A 130 8.39 -4.49 27.66
C ASP A 130 8.94 -3.37 26.74
N ASN A 131 8.72 -3.50 25.43
CA ASN A 131 9.19 -2.55 24.41
C ASN A 131 8.08 -2.19 23.45
N LEU A 132 7.98 -0.92 23.09
CA LEU A 132 7.03 -0.39 22.10
C LEU A 132 7.76 0.11 20.86
N LEU A 133 7.33 -0.36 19.68
CA LEU A 133 7.80 0.09 18.39
C LEU A 133 6.70 0.82 17.64
N LEU A 134 6.95 2.07 17.25
CA LEU A 134 6.02 2.91 16.51
C LEU A 134 6.32 2.83 15.02
N CYS A 135 5.40 2.24 14.26
CA CYS A 135 5.48 2.05 12.80
C CYS A 135 4.22 2.60 12.10
N THR A 136 3.72 3.74 12.59
CA THR A 136 2.41 4.31 12.23
C THR A 136 2.35 4.88 10.81
N GLY A 137 3.49 5.03 10.12
CA GLY A 137 3.56 5.51 8.74
C GLY A 137 3.24 7.00 8.59
N SER A 138 2.67 7.33 7.43
CA SER A 138 2.29 8.71 7.08
C SER A 138 1.01 8.71 6.24
N GLU A 139 0.33 9.85 6.23
CA GLU A 139 -0.87 10.09 5.42
C GLU A 139 -0.56 11.07 4.29
N THR A 140 -1.47 11.11 3.31
CA THR A 140 -1.38 12.05 2.19
C THR A 140 -1.53 13.48 2.69
N PHE A 141 -0.52 14.29 2.44
CA PHE A 141 -0.60 15.73 2.68
C PHE A 141 -1.28 16.41 1.49
N ILE A 142 -2.35 17.16 1.76
CA ILE A 142 -2.99 18.02 0.77
C ILE A 142 -2.43 19.43 0.97
N PRO A 143 -1.70 19.99 -0.03
CA PRO A 143 -1.12 21.31 0.10
C PRO A 143 -2.22 22.39 0.17
N PRO A 144 -2.05 23.47 0.96
CA PRO A 144 -3.02 24.54 1.11
C PRO A 144 -3.04 25.47 -0.10
N ILE A 145 -3.50 24.95 -1.24
CA ILE A 145 -3.62 25.73 -2.49
C ILE A 145 -4.97 26.44 -2.48
N PRO A 146 -5.00 27.76 -2.69
CA PRO A 146 -6.26 28.50 -2.77
C PRO A 146 -7.22 27.88 -3.80
N GLY A 147 -8.42 27.56 -3.37
CA GLY A 147 -9.47 26.99 -4.25
C GLY A 147 -9.42 25.46 -4.36
N ILE A 148 -8.50 24.75 -3.73
CA ILE A 148 -8.44 23.28 -3.83
C ILE A 148 -9.71 22.59 -3.33
N ASP A 149 -10.35 23.16 -2.32
CA ASP A 149 -11.58 22.63 -1.74
C ASP A 149 -12.83 22.88 -2.61
N THR A 150 -12.70 23.68 -3.67
CA THR A 150 -13.82 24.02 -4.58
C THR A 150 -13.85 23.19 -5.84
N VAL A 151 -12.86 22.33 -6.07
CA VAL A 151 -12.72 21.52 -7.27
C VAL A 151 -12.54 20.04 -6.90
N PRO A 152 -13.07 19.09 -7.70
CA PRO A 152 -12.73 17.68 -7.51
C PRO A 152 -11.27 17.45 -7.85
N TYR A 153 -10.56 16.78 -6.96
CA TYR A 153 -9.17 16.35 -7.20
C TYR A 153 -8.99 14.90 -6.78
N TRP A 154 -7.97 14.28 -7.33
CA TRP A 154 -7.56 12.93 -6.99
C TRP A 154 -6.35 12.95 -6.08
N THR A 155 -6.33 12.04 -5.12
CA THR A 155 -5.12 11.57 -4.46
C THR A 155 -4.60 10.33 -5.18
N HIS A 156 -3.49 9.77 -4.70
CA HIS A 156 -3.00 8.48 -5.19
C HIS A 156 -4.04 7.35 -5.04
N ARG A 157 -4.91 7.41 -4.02
CA ARG A 157 -5.97 6.42 -3.81
C ARG A 157 -7.00 6.43 -4.94
N ASP A 158 -7.45 7.60 -5.30
CA ASP A 158 -8.43 7.78 -6.38
C ASP A 158 -7.82 7.35 -7.72
N ALA A 159 -6.57 7.74 -7.99
CA ALA A 159 -5.86 7.37 -9.20
C ALA A 159 -5.64 5.85 -9.33
N LEU A 160 -5.41 5.15 -8.21
CA LEU A 160 -5.24 3.69 -8.20
C LEU A 160 -6.51 2.91 -8.53
N ASP A 161 -7.68 3.43 -8.20
CA ASP A 161 -8.96 2.72 -8.33
C ASP A 161 -9.85 3.27 -9.46
N ASN A 162 -9.37 4.29 -10.17
CA ASN A 162 -10.10 4.86 -11.30
C ASN A 162 -10.22 3.86 -12.46
N LYS A 163 -11.45 3.66 -12.92
CA LYS A 163 -11.79 2.71 -13.99
C LYS A 163 -12.02 3.35 -15.35
N GLU A 164 -11.94 4.67 -15.40
CA GLU A 164 -12.17 5.46 -16.62
C GLU A 164 -10.88 6.21 -16.97
N LEU A 165 -10.46 6.11 -18.23
CA LEU A 165 -9.28 6.85 -18.68
C LEU A 165 -9.63 8.33 -18.81
N PRO A 166 -8.96 9.25 -18.08
CA PRO A 166 -9.21 10.67 -18.25
C PRO A 166 -8.70 11.15 -19.60
N LYS A 167 -9.41 12.07 -20.23
CA LYS A 167 -8.98 12.70 -21.50
C LYS A 167 -7.75 13.59 -21.32
N SER A 168 -7.59 14.15 -20.13
CA SER A 168 -6.43 14.96 -19.75
C SER A 168 -6.24 14.86 -18.23
N LEU A 169 -5.01 14.99 -17.78
CA LEU A 169 -4.64 14.95 -16.37
C LEU A 169 -3.63 16.04 -16.07
N VAL A 170 -3.91 16.85 -15.07
CA VAL A 170 -2.96 17.80 -14.49
C VAL A 170 -2.44 17.21 -13.19
N VAL A 171 -1.12 17.14 -13.04
CA VAL A 171 -0.46 16.63 -11.84
C VAL A 171 0.18 17.79 -11.10
N ILE A 172 -0.27 18.04 -9.88
CA ILE A 172 0.33 19.05 -9.00
C ILE A 172 1.42 18.37 -8.16
N GLY A 173 2.67 18.70 -8.47
CA GLY A 173 3.85 18.14 -7.83
C GLY A 173 4.61 17.15 -8.71
N GLY A 174 5.93 17.32 -8.82
CA GLY A 174 6.84 16.49 -9.62
C GLY A 174 7.54 15.38 -8.80
N GLY A 175 6.97 14.96 -7.67
CA GLY A 175 7.48 13.83 -6.90
C GLY A 175 7.24 12.48 -7.57
N VAL A 176 7.88 11.42 -7.06
CA VAL A 176 7.87 10.08 -7.68
C VAL A 176 6.45 9.55 -7.94
N ILE A 177 5.53 9.74 -7.00
CA ILE A 177 4.15 9.25 -7.13
C ILE A 177 3.43 9.94 -8.29
N GLY A 178 3.51 11.27 -8.38
CA GLY A 178 2.90 12.04 -9.46
C GLY A 178 3.46 11.65 -10.83
N MET A 179 4.77 11.47 -10.93
CA MET A 179 5.45 11.08 -12.17
C MET A 179 5.09 9.64 -12.59
N GLU A 180 4.92 8.72 -11.64
CA GLU A 180 4.48 7.36 -11.93
C GLU A 180 3.04 7.32 -12.48
N PHE A 181 2.12 8.11 -11.90
CA PHE A 181 0.76 8.21 -12.45
C PHE A 181 0.72 8.94 -13.79
N ALA A 182 1.50 10.01 -13.96
CA ALA A 182 1.64 10.68 -15.25
C ALA A 182 2.10 9.69 -16.32
N SER A 183 3.12 8.86 -16.03
CA SER A 183 3.60 7.81 -16.93
C SER A 183 2.54 6.76 -17.22
N PHE A 184 1.84 6.28 -16.18
CA PHE A 184 0.78 5.28 -16.34
C PHE A 184 -0.33 5.74 -17.27
N PHE A 185 -0.92 6.90 -17.00
CA PHE A 185 -2.05 7.42 -17.77
C PHE A 185 -1.63 7.86 -19.19
N ASN A 186 -0.41 8.38 -19.36
CA ASN A 186 0.10 8.77 -20.67
C ASN A 186 0.40 7.57 -21.57
N SER A 187 0.71 6.40 -21.03
CA SER A 187 0.98 5.19 -21.80
C SER A 187 -0.29 4.50 -22.33
N LEU A 188 -1.45 4.81 -21.77
CA LEU A 188 -2.75 4.23 -22.14
C LEU A 188 -3.55 5.16 -23.05
#